data_e68b11035c33f15fb702549da90fe458
#
_entry.id   e68b11035c33f15fb702549da90fe458
#
_cell.length_a   1.000
_cell.length_b   1.000
_cell.length_c   1.000
_cell.angle_alpha   90.00
_cell.angle_beta   90.00
_cell.angle_gamma   90.00
#
_symmetry.space_group_name_H-M   'P 1'
#
loop_
_entity.id
_entity.type
_entity.pdbx_description
1 polymer ?
#
loop_
_entity_poly.entity_id
_entity_poly.type
_entity_poly.pdbx_seq_one_letter_code
_entity_poly.pdbx_strand_id
1 'polypeptide(L)'
;MKSELFKNELKTITSDDIRDFAKVVLDDAPDYFFKVAASSTGKYHPAYALGDGGLMRHTKAVLRIYNYIIGLEQYQNQFDERWIDLGRVACLAHDIQKSGTAEIYEEKAKDGKKVFTVFNHPLLAAEYIRNYKGLYLEDDELEIIADAVSSHMGQWNTSDRESIVLPKPKSQLEKIVHLADYLASRKDIDISFKDDTDAYDLPDIETYKCPYKKHKDELLTDVAKTDPEYLEWLHENVNMREPMKTFVNELLKNKTN
;
A
#
# COMPACT_ATOMS: atom_id res chain seq x y z
N MET A 1 -6.65 -0.64 19.17
CA MET A 1 -7.46 -0.33 17.96
C MET A 1 -6.54 -0.41 16.75
N LYS A 2 -7.06 -0.85 15.59
CA LYS A 2 -6.26 -0.99 14.36
C LYS A 2 -5.73 0.37 13.86
N SER A 3 -6.49 1.44 14.11
CA SER A 3 -6.10 2.83 13.80
C SER A 3 -4.80 3.28 14.48
N GLU A 4 -4.44 2.69 15.61
CA GLU A 4 -3.16 2.99 16.28
C GLU A 4 -1.94 2.67 15.40
N LEU A 5 -2.06 1.71 14.50
CA LEU A 5 -1.01 1.40 13.52
C LEU A 5 -0.77 2.55 12.52
N PHE A 6 -1.69 3.51 12.45
CA PHE A 6 -1.63 4.69 11.58
C PHE A 6 -1.51 6.01 12.37
N LYS A 7 -1.08 5.95 13.64
CA LYS A 7 -1.03 7.14 14.52
C LYS A 7 -0.26 8.32 13.93
N ASN A 8 0.83 8.06 13.19
CA ASN A 8 1.65 9.11 12.58
C ASN A 8 0.93 9.72 11.37
N GLU A 9 0.29 8.91 10.58
CA GLU A 9 -0.52 9.31 9.43
C GLU A 9 -1.76 10.11 9.89
N LEU A 10 -2.46 9.65 10.89
CA LEU A 10 -3.64 10.32 11.45
C LEU A 10 -3.32 11.70 12.03
N LYS A 11 -2.12 11.93 12.58
CA LYS A 11 -1.67 13.25 13.05
C LYS A 11 -1.57 14.29 11.93
N THR A 12 -1.46 13.88 10.68
CA THR A 12 -1.42 14.81 9.53
C THR A 12 -2.80 15.38 9.19
N ILE A 13 -3.88 14.73 9.63
CA ILE A 13 -5.25 15.21 9.47
C ILE A 13 -5.52 16.26 10.55
N THR A 14 -5.78 17.49 10.14
CA THR A 14 -5.92 18.65 11.05
C THR A 14 -7.32 18.80 11.64
N SER A 15 -8.36 18.49 10.86
CA SER A 15 -9.76 18.52 11.27
C SER A 15 -10.08 17.35 12.19
N ASP A 16 -10.55 17.63 13.40
CA ASP A 16 -10.79 16.61 14.42
C ASP A 16 -11.86 15.60 14.01
N ASP A 17 -12.96 16.07 13.43
CA ASP A 17 -14.06 15.22 12.94
C ASP A 17 -13.62 14.31 11.79
N ILE A 18 -12.85 14.82 10.83
CA ILE A 18 -12.29 14.01 9.72
C ILE A 18 -11.28 13.00 10.26
N ARG A 19 -10.45 13.39 11.24
CA ARG A 19 -9.50 12.47 11.86
C ARG A 19 -10.20 11.36 12.65
N ASP A 20 -11.28 11.68 13.36
CA ASP A 20 -12.07 10.69 14.08
C ASP A 20 -12.80 9.75 13.10
N PHE A 21 -13.32 10.27 12.01
CA PHE A 21 -13.85 9.45 10.93
C PHE A 21 -12.78 8.49 10.35
N ALA A 22 -11.57 9.00 10.06
CA ALA A 22 -10.47 8.17 9.56
C ALA A 22 -10.11 7.03 10.53
N LYS A 23 -10.16 7.26 11.86
CA LYS A 23 -9.96 6.21 12.86
C LYS A 23 -11.03 5.13 12.76
N VAL A 24 -12.31 5.51 12.65
CA VAL A 24 -13.41 4.56 12.50
C VAL A 24 -13.25 3.72 11.24
N VAL A 25 -12.96 4.36 10.10
CA VAL A 25 -12.69 3.68 8.82
C VAL A 25 -11.58 2.63 8.97
N LEU A 26 -10.49 2.96 9.67
CA LEU A 26 -9.37 2.05 9.88
C LEU A 26 -9.69 0.94 10.91
N ASP A 27 -10.43 1.24 11.98
CA ASP A 27 -10.78 0.27 13.00
C ASP A 27 -11.78 -0.78 12.49
N ASP A 28 -12.68 -0.39 11.58
CA ASP A 28 -13.65 -1.27 10.94
C ASP A 28 -13.07 -2.02 9.72
N ALA A 29 -11.86 -1.66 9.26
CA ALA A 29 -11.22 -2.28 8.11
C ALA A 29 -11.07 -3.81 8.28
N PRO A 30 -11.18 -4.60 7.19
CA PRO A 30 -10.95 -6.04 7.25
C PRO A 30 -9.58 -6.39 7.81
N ASP A 31 -9.48 -7.41 8.63
CA ASP A 31 -8.22 -7.81 9.28
C ASP A 31 -7.10 -8.13 8.29
N TYR A 32 -7.45 -8.63 7.12
CA TYR A 32 -6.45 -8.93 6.09
C TYR A 32 -5.71 -7.69 5.60
N PHE A 33 -6.35 -6.50 5.61
CA PHE A 33 -5.75 -5.23 5.19
C PHE A 33 -4.41 -4.95 5.92
N PHE A 34 -4.32 -5.34 7.17
CA PHE A 34 -3.13 -5.17 8.00
C PHE A 34 -2.09 -6.28 7.83
N LYS A 35 -2.41 -7.36 7.12
CA LYS A 35 -1.61 -8.58 7.08
C LYS A 35 -1.05 -8.91 5.69
N VAL A 36 -1.81 -8.59 4.62
CA VAL A 36 -1.41 -9.01 3.28
C VAL A 36 -0.39 -8.07 2.63
N ALA A 37 0.30 -8.57 1.60
CA ALA A 37 1.12 -7.75 0.74
C ALA A 37 0.28 -6.86 -0.18
N ALA A 38 0.76 -5.67 -0.53
CA ALA A 38 0.10 -4.80 -1.52
C ALA A 38 0.12 -5.42 -2.93
N SER A 39 1.12 -6.25 -3.21
CA SER A 39 1.26 -6.95 -4.49
C SER A 39 1.55 -8.42 -4.31
N SER A 40 0.79 -9.26 -4.99
CA SER A 40 0.99 -10.72 -4.97
C SER A 40 2.25 -11.17 -5.70
N THR A 41 2.79 -10.36 -6.63
CA THR A 41 3.93 -10.72 -7.48
C THR A 41 5.20 -9.95 -7.15
N GLY A 42 5.10 -8.81 -6.46
CA GLY A 42 6.23 -7.91 -6.21
C GLY A 42 6.88 -7.31 -7.46
N LYS A 43 6.27 -7.49 -8.64
CA LYS A 43 6.90 -7.10 -9.91
C LYS A 43 7.15 -5.60 -10.03
N TYR A 44 6.25 -4.78 -9.53
CA TYR A 44 6.28 -3.32 -9.69
C TYR A 44 6.42 -2.56 -8.39
N HIS A 45 6.04 -3.15 -7.26
CA HIS A 45 6.03 -2.50 -5.95
C HIS A 45 7.41 -2.48 -5.28
N PRO A 46 7.73 -1.43 -4.49
CA PRO A 46 8.91 -1.37 -3.64
C PRO A 46 8.91 -2.46 -2.57
N ALA A 47 10.08 -2.70 -1.95
CA ALA A 47 10.25 -3.74 -0.93
C ALA A 47 9.29 -3.57 0.27
N TYR A 48 9.05 -2.33 0.70
CA TYR A 48 8.15 -2.06 1.84
C TYR A 48 6.70 -2.53 1.61
N ALA A 49 6.26 -2.62 0.35
CA ALA A 49 4.89 -3.02 0.00
C ALA A 49 4.73 -4.56 -0.12
N LEU A 50 5.76 -5.33 0.20
CA LEU A 50 5.79 -6.79 0.07
C LEU A 50 5.70 -7.48 1.44
N GLY A 51 5.39 -8.80 1.42
CA GLY A 51 5.28 -9.61 2.62
C GLY A 51 4.15 -9.18 3.56
N ASP A 52 4.21 -9.67 4.78
CA ASP A 52 3.19 -9.39 5.80
C ASP A 52 3.14 -7.90 6.13
N GLY A 53 1.92 -7.33 6.19
CA GLY A 53 1.71 -5.89 6.41
C GLY A 53 2.08 -4.99 5.23
N GLY A 54 2.45 -5.57 4.09
CA GLY A 54 2.86 -4.80 2.90
C GLY A 54 1.78 -3.85 2.38
N LEU A 55 0.50 -4.24 2.45
CA LEU A 55 -0.62 -3.39 2.05
C LEU A 55 -0.77 -2.17 2.99
N MET A 56 -0.65 -2.40 4.29
CA MET A 56 -0.66 -1.32 5.28
C MET A 56 0.49 -0.32 5.04
N ARG A 57 1.72 -0.81 4.81
CA ARG A 57 2.88 0.05 4.53
C ARG A 57 2.74 0.80 3.21
N HIS A 58 2.18 0.16 2.17
CA HIS A 58 1.83 0.83 0.92
C HIS A 58 0.85 1.98 1.16
N THR A 59 -0.21 1.76 1.92
CA THR A 59 -1.20 2.79 2.27
C THR A 59 -0.56 3.98 3.02
N LYS A 60 0.33 3.71 3.96
CA LYS A 60 1.12 4.75 4.63
C LYS A 60 2.00 5.53 3.64
N ALA A 61 2.65 4.83 2.70
CA ALA A 61 3.46 5.46 1.67
C ALA A 61 2.63 6.36 0.75
N VAL A 62 1.44 5.92 0.35
CA VAL A 62 0.50 6.73 -0.45
C VAL A 62 0.18 8.04 0.26
N LEU A 63 -0.17 7.99 1.55
CA LEU A 63 -0.47 9.22 2.30
C LEU A 63 0.77 10.12 2.47
N ARG A 64 1.95 9.57 2.70
CA ARG A 64 3.20 10.35 2.80
C ARG A 64 3.50 11.07 1.47
N ILE A 65 3.36 10.37 0.35
CA ILE A 65 3.53 10.97 -0.98
C ILE A 65 2.47 12.02 -1.26
N TYR A 66 1.20 11.75 -0.91
CA TYR A 66 0.12 12.73 -1.02
C TYR A 66 0.45 14.03 -0.27
N ASN A 67 0.87 13.93 0.99
CA ASN A 67 1.27 15.09 1.80
C ASN A 67 2.46 15.83 1.18
N TYR A 68 3.42 15.11 0.60
CA TYR A 68 4.53 15.74 -0.12
C TYR A 68 4.05 16.51 -1.36
N ILE A 69 3.17 15.90 -2.17
CA ILE A 69 2.63 16.55 -3.39
C ILE A 69 1.85 17.82 -3.02
N ILE A 70 0.93 17.74 -2.06
CA ILE A 70 0.12 18.89 -1.61
C ILE A 70 1.00 20.03 -1.05
N GLY A 71 2.14 19.71 -0.44
CA GLY A 71 3.11 20.70 0.06
C GLY A 71 3.94 21.40 -1.03
N LEU A 72 3.87 20.98 -2.30
CA LEU A 72 4.59 21.64 -3.38
C LEU A 72 4.00 23.02 -3.68
N GLU A 73 4.84 23.99 -4.03
CA GLU A 73 4.45 25.38 -4.29
C GLU A 73 3.29 25.51 -5.28
N GLN A 74 3.27 24.66 -6.30
CA GLN A 74 2.22 24.64 -7.32
C GLN A 74 0.83 24.29 -6.79
N TYR A 75 0.72 23.64 -5.61
CA TYR A 75 -0.55 23.26 -4.98
C TYR A 75 -0.88 24.12 -3.76
N GLN A 76 0.07 24.93 -3.28
CA GLN A 76 -0.18 25.85 -2.17
C GLN A 76 -1.31 26.81 -2.53
N ASN A 77 -2.26 26.96 -1.62
CA ASN A 77 -3.45 27.81 -1.78
C ASN A 77 -4.46 27.38 -2.86
N GLN A 78 -4.32 26.20 -3.45
CA GLN A 78 -5.36 25.68 -4.38
C GLN A 78 -6.52 24.99 -3.66
N PHE A 79 -6.28 24.51 -2.45
CA PHE A 79 -7.24 23.75 -1.63
C PHE A 79 -7.28 24.34 -0.22
N ASP A 80 -8.47 24.33 0.39
CA ASP A 80 -8.58 24.55 1.83
C ASP A 80 -8.12 23.31 2.60
N GLU A 81 -7.82 23.48 3.88
CA GLU A 81 -7.27 22.41 4.72
C GLU A 81 -8.26 21.26 4.89
N ARG A 82 -9.56 21.55 4.94
CA ARG A 82 -10.59 20.52 5.06
C ARG A 82 -10.60 19.60 3.83
N TRP A 83 -10.48 20.19 2.65
CA TRP A 83 -10.40 19.44 1.39
C TRP A 83 -9.13 18.57 1.30
N ILE A 84 -8.00 19.09 1.80
CA ILE A 84 -6.75 18.35 1.91
C ILE A 84 -6.96 17.14 2.84
N ASP A 85 -7.66 17.30 3.96
CA ASP A 85 -7.94 16.23 4.91
C ASP A 85 -8.85 15.14 4.31
N LEU A 86 -9.86 15.49 3.50
CA LEU A 86 -10.66 14.50 2.77
C LEU A 86 -9.80 13.66 1.84
N GLY A 87 -8.83 14.26 1.16
CA GLY A 87 -7.86 13.55 0.33
C GLY A 87 -6.93 12.63 1.14
N ARG A 88 -6.55 13.02 2.36
CA ARG A 88 -5.80 12.17 3.29
C ARG A 88 -6.60 10.92 3.66
N VAL A 89 -7.90 11.07 3.95
CA VAL A 89 -8.79 9.91 4.20
C VAL A 89 -8.92 9.03 2.95
N ALA A 90 -9.07 9.63 1.76
CA ALA A 90 -9.11 8.86 0.52
C ALA A 90 -7.83 8.02 0.31
N CYS A 91 -6.65 8.58 0.63
CA CYS A 91 -5.40 7.84 0.60
C CYS A 91 -5.37 6.67 1.60
N LEU A 92 -5.93 6.84 2.80
CA LEU A 92 -6.01 5.77 3.80
C LEU A 92 -6.98 4.66 3.39
N ALA A 93 -8.04 5.00 2.66
CA ALA A 93 -9.13 4.07 2.33
C ALA A 93 -9.01 3.43 0.93
N HIS A 94 -8.16 3.93 0.01
CA HIS A 94 -8.18 3.55 -1.41
C HIS A 94 -8.13 2.04 -1.66
N ASP A 95 -7.32 1.32 -0.90
CA ASP A 95 -7.06 -0.11 -1.02
C ASP A 95 -7.68 -0.95 0.12
N ILE A 96 -8.55 -0.36 0.95
CA ILE A 96 -9.07 -1.02 2.16
C ILE A 96 -9.86 -2.31 1.85
N GLN A 97 -10.41 -2.42 0.63
CA GLN A 97 -11.13 -3.59 0.12
C GLN A 97 -10.34 -4.33 -0.98
N LYS A 98 -9.00 -4.23 -0.99
CA LYS A 98 -8.14 -4.75 -2.08
C LYS A 98 -8.37 -6.22 -2.42
N SER A 99 -8.64 -7.05 -1.46
CA SER A 99 -8.92 -8.48 -1.66
C SER A 99 -10.41 -8.84 -1.55
N GLY A 100 -11.29 -7.84 -1.61
CA GLY A 100 -12.73 -7.96 -1.44
C GLY A 100 -13.20 -7.56 -0.05
N THR A 101 -14.50 -7.65 0.22
CA THR A 101 -15.03 -7.48 1.58
C THR A 101 -14.47 -8.57 2.51
N ALA A 102 -14.65 -8.42 3.84
CA ALA A 102 -14.21 -9.42 4.80
C ALA A 102 -14.76 -10.81 4.45
N GLU A 103 -16.06 -10.88 4.11
CA GLU A 103 -16.74 -12.14 3.75
C GLU A 103 -16.17 -12.75 2.47
N ILE A 104 -15.94 -11.94 1.44
CA ILE A 104 -15.34 -12.39 0.17
C ILE A 104 -13.93 -12.91 0.42
N TYR A 105 -13.15 -12.21 1.24
CA TYR A 105 -11.79 -12.63 1.58
C TYR A 105 -11.78 -13.96 2.33
N GLU A 106 -12.58 -14.08 3.39
CA GLU A 106 -12.69 -15.29 4.21
C GLU A 106 -13.15 -16.50 3.39
N GLU A 107 -14.12 -16.33 2.50
CA GLU A 107 -14.56 -17.40 1.62
C GLU A 107 -13.45 -17.87 0.68
N LYS A 108 -12.71 -16.92 0.06
CA LYS A 108 -11.59 -17.23 -0.85
C LYS A 108 -10.38 -17.82 -0.13
N ALA A 109 -10.14 -17.42 1.12
CA ALA A 109 -9.03 -17.90 1.94
C ALA A 109 -9.26 -19.28 2.56
N LYS A 110 -10.46 -19.86 2.44
CA LYS A 110 -10.75 -21.21 2.92
C LYS A 110 -9.71 -22.19 2.42
N ASP A 111 -9.34 -23.13 3.27
CA ASP A 111 -8.33 -24.17 3.00
C ASP A 111 -6.92 -23.61 2.78
N GLY A 112 -6.59 -22.43 3.32
CA GLY A 112 -5.27 -21.80 3.19
C GLY A 112 -4.93 -21.31 1.78
N LYS A 113 -5.93 -21.11 0.94
CA LYS A 113 -5.74 -20.60 -0.42
C LYS A 113 -5.28 -19.14 -0.40
N LYS A 114 -4.34 -18.81 -1.29
CA LYS A 114 -3.90 -17.42 -1.48
C LYS A 114 -5.02 -16.61 -2.13
N VAL A 115 -5.40 -15.51 -1.48
CA VAL A 115 -6.35 -14.55 -2.05
C VAL A 115 -5.59 -13.48 -2.84
N PHE A 116 -6.10 -13.17 -4.02
CA PHE A 116 -5.54 -12.15 -4.91
C PHE A 116 -6.39 -10.89 -4.87
N THR A 117 -5.80 -9.78 -5.33
CA THR A 117 -6.50 -8.52 -5.56
C THR A 117 -7.75 -8.76 -6.43
N VAL A 118 -8.88 -8.19 -6.03
CA VAL A 118 -10.08 -8.14 -6.86
C VAL A 118 -10.07 -6.86 -7.70
N PHE A 119 -10.41 -6.96 -8.97
CA PHE A 119 -10.30 -5.83 -9.88
C PHE A 119 -11.22 -4.67 -9.50
N ASN A 120 -12.43 -4.97 -9.03
CA ASN A 120 -13.43 -3.98 -8.61
C ASN A 120 -13.22 -3.44 -7.18
N HIS A 121 -12.06 -3.69 -6.53
CA HIS A 121 -11.80 -3.19 -5.16
C HIS A 121 -12.00 -1.68 -4.99
N PRO A 122 -11.74 -0.81 -6.00
CA PRO A 122 -11.99 0.62 -5.85
C PRO A 122 -13.47 0.94 -5.63
N LEU A 123 -14.35 0.20 -6.30
CA LEU A 123 -15.79 0.36 -6.14
C LEU A 123 -16.26 -0.17 -4.77
N LEU A 124 -15.71 -1.31 -4.34
CA LEU A 124 -16.00 -1.87 -3.02
C LEU A 124 -15.52 -0.94 -1.90
N ALA A 125 -14.34 -0.33 -2.04
CA ALA A 125 -13.83 0.62 -1.08
C ALA A 125 -14.63 1.94 -1.06
N ALA A 126 -15.10 2.41 -2.21
CA ALA A 126 -15.98 3.57 -2.28
C ALA A 126 -17.35 3.29 -1.61
N GLU A 127 -17.92 2.10 -1.84
CA GLU A 127 -19.15 1.69 -1.16
C GLU A 127 -18.96 1.55 0.35
N TYR A 128 -17.81 1.02 0.76
CA TYR A 128 -17.43 0.95 2.17
C TYR A 128 -17.44 2.34 2.83
N ILE A 129 -16.93 3.39 2.16
CA ILE A 129 -17.00 4.78 2.64
C ILE A 129 -18.45 5.28 2.68
N ARG A 130 -19.27 5.00 1.65
CA ARG A 130 -20.68 5.43 1.58
C ARG A 130 -21.55 4.82 2.68
N ASN A 131 -21.17 3.67 3.25
CA ASN A 131 -21.90 3.07 4.36
C ASN A 131 -21.90 3.93 5.64
N TYR A 132 -21.03 4.94 5.75
CA TYR A 132 -21.01 5.90 6.86
C TYR A 132 -21.89 7.15 6.64
N LYS A 133 -22.69 7.16 5.57
CA LYS A 133 -23.59 8.28 5.23
C LYS A 133 -24.49 8.68 6.42
N GLY A 134 -24.52 10.02 6.70
CA GLY A 134 -25.29 10.58 7.80
C GLY A 134 -24.75 10.30 9.20
N LEU A 135 -23.51 9.77 9.34
CA LEU A 135 -22.97 9.37 10.65
C LEU A 135 -21.84 10.27 11.17
N TYR A 136 -20.89 10.68 10.32
CA TYR A 136 -19.67 11.39 10.77
C TYR A 136 -19.40 12.68 10.01
N LEU A 137 -19.51 12.66 8.70
CA LEU A 137 -19.25 13.79 7.80
C LEU A 137 -20.51 14.14 7.03
N GLU A 138 -20.51 15.31 6.39
CA GLU A 138 -21.56 15.66 5.45
C GLU A 138 -21.54 14.72 4.24
N ASP A 139 -22.72 14.47 3.66
CA ASP A 139 -22.87 13.49 2.58
C ASP A 139 -22.03 13.83 1.34
N ASP A 140 -21.84 15.10 1.02
CA ASP A 140 -21.03 15.58 -0.10
C ASP A 140 -19.52 15.37 0.17
N GLU A 141 -19.08 15.48 1.40
CA GLU A 141 -17.70 15.18 1.80
C GLU A 141 -17.39 13.68 1.68
N LEU A 142 -18.34 12.84 2.07
CA LEU A 142 -18.23 11.39 1.86
C LEU A 142 -18.14 11.03 0.37
N GLU A 143 -18.92 11.69 -0.48
CA GLU A 143 -18.84 11.47 -1.93
C GLU A 143 -17.50 11.95 -2.51
N ILE A 144 -16.91 13.05 -2.02
CA ILE A 144 -15.56 13.47 -2.43
C ILE A 144 -14.54 12.38 -2.12
N ILE A 145 -14.58 11.78 -0.93
CA ILE A 145 -13.69 10.68 -0.56
C ILE A 145 -13.96 9.45 -1.43
N ALA A 146 -15.24 9.05 -1.58
CA ALA A 146 -15.63 7.87 -2.33
C ALA A 146 -15.28 7.97 -3.83
N ASP A 147 -15.42 9.16 -4.43
CA ASP A 147 -15.04 9.41 -5.83
C ASP A 147 -13.52 9.29 -6.02
N ALA A 148 -12.72 9.86 -5.10
CA ALA A 148 -11.28 9.73 -5.13
C ALA A 148 -10.83 8.26 -4.96
N VAL A 149 -11.46 7.52 -4.05
CA VAL A 149 -11.23 6.09 -3.84
C VAL A 149 -11.63 5.27 -5.05
N SER A 150 -12.82 5.49 -5.63
CA SER A 150 -13.33 4.72 -6.78
C SER A 150 -12.47 4.86 -8.03
N SER A 151 -11.82 6.02 -8.20
CA SER A 151 -11.06 6.38 -9.40
C SER A 151 -9.55 6.23 -9.28
N HIS A 152 -9.03 5.76 -8.13
CA HIS A 152 -7.59 5.74 -7.86
C HIS A 152 -6.76 4.89 -8.86
N MET A 153 -7.37 3.90 -9.52
CA MET A 153 -6.70 3.09 -10.54
C MET A 153 -6.31 3.87 -11.81
N GLY A 154 -6.91 5.03 -12.07
CA GLY A 154 -6.55 5.93 -13.16
C GLY A 154 -6.62 5.27 -14.54
N GLN A 155 -5.46 5.12 -15.20
CA GLN A 155 -5.37 4.53 -16.54
C GLN A 155 -5.57 3.01 -16.57
N TRP A 156 -5.41 2.32 -15.44
CA TRP A 156 -5.63 0.87 -15.33
C TRP A 156 -7.07 0.54 -14.96
N ASN A 157 -8.01 1.21 -15.60
CA ASN A 157 -9.44 1.15 -15.28
C ASN A 157 -10.20 0.03 -16.03
N THR A 158 -9.51 -0.79 -16.81
CA THR A 158 -10.07 -1.95 -17.54
C THR A 158 -9.27 -3.22 -17.27
N SER A 159 -9.93 -4.37 -17.39
CA SER A 159 -9.32 -5.68 -17.27
C SER A 159 -9.77 -6.59 -18.41
N ASP A 160 -8.86 -7.38 -18.95
CA ASP A 160 -9.21 -8.39 -19.97
C ASP A 160 -10.04 -9.55 -19.40
N ARG A 161 -10.15 -9.63 -18.08
CA ARG A 161 -10.83 -10.74 -17.38
C ARG A 161 -12.21 -10.37 -16.85
N GLU A 162 -12.53 -9.07 -16.81
CA GLU A 162 -13.77 -8.56 -16.22
C GLU A 162 -14.36 -7.48 -17.11
N SER A 163 -15.68 -7.47 -17.24
CA SER A 163 -16.40 -6.47 -18.05
C SER A 163 -16.56 -5.11 -17.36
N ILE A 164 -16.13 -5.01 -16.10
CA ILE A 164 -16.24 -3.78 -15.30
C ILE A 164 -15.22 -2.78 -15.82
N VAL A 165 -15.69 -1.51 -16.01
CA VAL A 165 -14.83 -0.36 -16.28
C VAL A 165 -14.86 0.56 -15.07
N LEU A 166 -13.72 0.77 -14.44
CA LEU A 166 -13.58 1.63 -13.28
C LEU A 166 -13.64 3.12 -13.68
N PRO A 167 -14.09 4.02 -12.80
CA PRO A 167 -14.03 5.45 -13.02
C PRO A 167 -12.58 5.93 -13.25
N LYS A 168 -12.44 7.01 -14.02
CA LYS A 168 -11.15 7.72 -14.14
C LYS A 168 -11.17 8.98 -13.29
N PRO A 169 -10.03 9.41 -12.73
CA PRO A 169 -9.93 10.65 -11.98
C PRO A 169 -10.36 11.88 -12.79
N LYS A 170 -11.29 12.66 -12.27
CA LYS A 170 -11.82 13.87 -12.90
C LYS A 170 -11.37 15.13 -12.18
N SER A 171 -11.63 15.23 -10.89
CA SER A 171 -11.22 16.36 -10.06
C SER A 171 -9.70 16.39 -9.84
N GLN A 172 -9.20 17.52 -9.36
CA GLN A 172 -7.79 17.65 -9.02
C GLN A 172 -7.41 16.74 -7.84
N LEU A 173 -8.30 16.60 -6.85
CA LEU A 173 -8.07 15.71 -5.70
C LEU A 173 -7.93 14.26 -6.15
N GLU A 174 -8.87 13.76 -6.94
CA GLU A 174 -8.83 12.40 -7.49
C GLU A 174 -7.52 12.15 -8.25
N LYS A 175 -7.05 13.12 -9.05
CA LYS A 175 -5.79 13.03 -9.79
C LYS A 175 -4.58 12.98 -8.86
N ILE A 176 -4.59 13.73 -7.75
CA ILE A 176 -3.48 13.73 -6.78
C ILE A 176 -3.48 12.42 -5.99
N VAL A 177 -4.63 11.91 -5.57
CA VAL A 177 -4.75 10.59 -4.90
C VAL A 177 -4.25 9.48 -5.82
N HIS A 178 -4.72 9.45 -7.08
CA HIS A 178 -4.19 8.51 -8.08
C HIS A 178 -2.68 8.64 -8.28
N LEU A 179 -2.15 9.85 -8.39
CA LEU A 179 -0.71 10.08 -8.57
C LEU A 179 0.08 9.58 -7.36
N ALA A 180 -0.41 9.81 -6.14
CA ALA A 180 0.24 9.35 -4.92
C ALA A 180 0.31 7.82 -4.84
N ASP A 181 -0.78 7.11 -5.16
CA ASP A 181 -0.82 5.64 -5.26
C ASP A 181 0.14 5.13 -6.35
N TYR A 182 0.08 5.74 -7.55
CA TYR A 182 0.97 5.39 -8.64
C TYR A 182 2.46 5.51 -8.24
N LEU A 183 2.85 6.61 -7.61
CA LEU A 183 4.24 6.82 -7.16
C LEU A 183 4.63 5.84 -6.05
N ALA A 184 3.74 5.56 -5.09
CA ALA A 184 3.97 4.56 -4.04
C ALA A 184 4.13 3.14 -4.60
N SER A 185 3.64 2.89 -5.80
CA SER A 185 3.80 1.60 -6.51
C SER A 185 5.08 1.51 -7.34
N ARG A 186 5.95 2.54 -7.35
CA ARG A 186 7.18 2.55 -8.17
C ARG A 186 8.41 2.15 -7.38
N LYS A 187 9.16 1.16 -7.87
CA LYS A 187 10.40 0.66 -7.24
C LYS A 187 11.50 1.71 -7.13
N ASP A 188 11.47 2.69 -8.00
CA ASP A 188 12.47 3.77 -8.06
C ASP A 188 12.23 4.87 -7.01
N ILE A 189 11.10 4.75 -6.28
CA ILE A 189 10.72 5.70 -5.22
C ILE A 189 10.78 4.98 -3.88
N ASP A 190 11.72 5.39 -3.05
CA ASP A 190 11.89 4.87 -1.70
C ASP A 190 11.21 5.77 -0.68
N ILE A 191 10.46 5.17 0.23
CA ILE A 191 9.79 5.83 1.35
C ILE A 191 10.36 5.28 2.64
N SER A 192 10.97 6.14 3.43
CA SER A 192 11.51 5.79 4.74
C SER A 192 10.39 5.62 5.78
N PHE A 193 10.49 4.57 6.57
CA PHE A 193 9.63 4.29 7.74
C PHE A 193 10.43 4.31 9.06
N LYS A 194 11.66 4.84 9.04
CA LYS A 194 12.57 4.85 10.23
C LYS A 194 12.01 5.59 11.44
N ASP A 195 11.07 6.50 11.23
CA ASP A 195 10.36 7.27 12.25
C ASP A 195 9.07 6.61 12.72
N ASP A 196 8.70 5.48 12.14
CA ASP A 196 7.47 4.74 12.44
C ASP A 196 7.80 3.47 13.23
N THR A 197 7.82 3.59 14.55
CA THR A 197 8.13 2.48 15.47
C THR A 197 7.10 1.36 15.46
N ASP A 198 5.90 1.62 14.90
CA ASP A 198 4.84 0.63 14.77
C ASP A 198 4.73 0.11 13.32
N ALA A 199 5.61 0.58 12.42
CA ALA A 199 5.78 -0.09 11.14
C ALA A 199 6.23 -1.53 11.43
N TYR A 200 5.46 -2.50 10.93
CA TYR A 200 5.90 -3.90 10.89
C TYR A 200 7.32 -3.95 10.36
N ASP A 201 8.08 -4.92 10.85
CA ASP A 201 9.41 -5.20 10.34
C ASP A 201 9.37 -5.19 8.82
N LEU A 202 9.92 -4.14 8.22
CA LEU A 202 10.19 -4.13 6.80
C LEU A 202 11.01 -5.40 6.52
N PRO A 203 10.83 -6.06 5.38
CA PRO A 203 11.76 -7.10 4.98
C PRO A 203 13.17 -6.51 5.05
N ASP A 204 13.89 -6.84 6.10
CA ASP A 204 15.22 -6.32 6.38
C ASP A 204 16.24 -7.34 5.89
N ILE A 205 17.20 -6.87 5.11
CA ILE A 205 18.28 -7.70 4.57
C ILE A 205 19.07 -8.42 5.68
N GLU A 206 19.22 -7.78 6.85
CA GLU A 206 19.97 -8.34 7.98
C GLU A 206 19.23 -9.50 8.66
N THR A 207 17.92 -9.57 8.52
CA THR A 207 17.09 -10.63 9.12
C THR A 207 16.50 -11.58 8.09
N TYR A 208 16.70 -11.29 6.79
CA TYR A 208 16.09 -12.06 5.72
C TYR A 208 16.77 -13.42 5.54
N LYS A 209 15.96 -14.47 5.58
CA LYS A 209 16.42 -15.84 5.40
C LYS A 209 16.27 -16.30 3.96
N CYS A 210 17.28 -17.03 3.48
CA CYS A 210 17.26 -17.62 2.15
C CYS A 210 16.11 -18.64 2.02
N PRO A 211 15.20 -18.51 1.06
CA PRO A 211 14.08 -19.44 0.88
C PRO A 211 14.44 -20.68 0.07
N TYR A 212 15.65 -20.74 -0.52
CA TYR A 212 16.04 -21.79 -1.43
C TYR A 212 16.80 -22.94 -0.74
N LYS A 213 16.59 -24.16 -1.25
CA LYS A 213 16.97 -25.41 -0.61
C LYS A 213 18.43 -25.48 -0.13
N LYS A 214 19.40 -24.95 -0.90
CA LYS A 214 20.83 -25.06 -0.57
C LYS A 214 21.20 -24.35 0.75
N HIS A 215 20.62 -23.18 0.98
CA HIS A 215 20.84 -22.34 2.18
C HIS A 215 19.53 -21.99 2.88
N LYS A 216 18.57 -22.92 2.86
CA LYS A 216 17.25 -22.69 3.41
C LYS A 216 17.33 -22.29 4.89
N ASP A 217 16.64 -21.20 5.23
CA ASP A 217 16.53 -20.62 6.56
C ASP A 217 17.83 -20.01 7.14
N GLU A 218 18.95 -19.99 6.37
CA GLU A 218 20.16 -19.24 6.71
C GLU A 218 19.95 -17.74 6.41
N LEU A 219 20.59 -16.85 7.19
CA LEU A 219 20.56 -15.41 6.91
C LEU A 219 21.24 -15.12 5.56
N LEU A 220 20.58 -14.31 4.73
CA LEU A 220 21.10 -14.01 3.39
C LEU A 220 22.44 -13.27 3.44
N THR A 221 22.64 -12.42 4.45
CA THR A 221 23.92 -11.75 4.72
C THR A 221 25.04 -12.71 5.10
N ASP A 222 24.72 -13.83 5.77
CA ASP A 222 25.70 -14.85 6.09
C ASP A 222 26.01 -15.71 4.87
N VAL A 223 25.01 -16.05 4.05
CA VAL A 223 25.23 -16.72 2.75
C VAL A 223 26.12 -15.86 1.86
N ALA A 224 25.97 -14.53 1.86
CA ALA A 224 26.82 -13.62 1.09
C ALA A 224 28.29 -13.66 1.52
N LYS A 225 28.57 -13.96 2.80
CA LYS A 225 29.95 -14.08 3.34
C LYS A 225 30.54 -15.47 3.10
N THR A 226 29.74 -16.52 3.25
CA THR A 226 30.19 -17.92 3.23
C THR A 226 30.16 -18.58 1.85
N ASP A 227 29.22 -18.19 1.01
CA ASP A 227 29.02 -18.73 -0.34
C ASP A 227 28.54 -17.64 -1.33
N PRO A 228 29.39 -16.62 -1.59
CA PRO A 228 29.03 -15.51 -2.46
C PRO A 228 28.78 -15.95 -3.92
N GLU A 229 29.41 -17.02 -4.37
CA GLU A 229 29.22 -17.59 -5.71
C GLU A 229 27.77 -18.09 -5.91
N TYR A 230 27.15 -18.55 -4.83
CA TYR A 230 25.75 -18.95 -4.87
C TYR A 230 24.81 -17.77 -5.11
N LEU A 231 25.10 -16.60 -4.56
CA LEU A 231 24.30 -15.40 -4.84
C LEU A 231 24.48 -14.91 -6.28
N GLU A 232 25.69 -15.00 -6.82
CA GLU A 232 25.98 -14.72 -8.23
C GLU A 232 25.19 -15.68 -9.14
N TRP A 233 25.25 -16.97 -8.83
CA TRP A 233 24.49 -17.98 -9.55
C TRP A 233 22.96 -17.75 -9.49
N LEU A 234 22.42 -17.38 -8.30
CA LEU A 234 21.02 -17.03 -8.15
C LEU A 234 20.65 -15.83 -9.02
N HIS A 235 21.50 -14.81 -9.04
CA HIS A 235 21.28 -13.60 -9.85
C HIS A 235 21.19 -13.93 -11.35
N GLU A 236 22.04 -14.79 -11.84
CA GLU A 236 22.14 -15.13 -13.25
C GLU A 236 21.11 -16.17 -13.71
N ASN A 237 20.77 -17.13 -12.85
CA ASN A 237 20.06 -18.35 -13.26
C ASN A 237 18.64 -18.47 -12.69
N VAL A 238 18.26 -17.66 -11.70
CA VAL A 238 16.97 -17.77 -11.00
C VAL A 238 16.13 -16.50 -11.15
N ASN A 239 14.92 -16.66 -11.65
CA ASN A 239 13.94 -15.56 -11.63
C ASN A 239 13.40 -15.35 -10.21
N MET A 240 14.21 -14.72 -9.38
CA MET A 240 13.91 -14.48 -7.98
C MET A 240 12.71 -13.53 -7.82
N ARG A 241 11.90 -13.80 -6.79
CA ARG A 241 10.83 -12.88 -6.35
C ARG A 241 11.38 -11.86 -5.38
N GLU A 242 10.73 -10.73 -5.28
CA GLU A 242 11.00 -9.74 -4.24
C GLU A 242 10.57 -10.27 -2.85
N PRO A 243 11.26 -9.89 -1.76
CA PRO A 243 12.41 -8.96 -1.70
C PRO A 243 13.76 -9.62 -2.02
N MET A 244 13.83 -10.94 -2.19
CA MET A 244 15.06 -11.70 -2.42
C MET A 244 15.91 -11.13 -3.56
N LYS A 245 15.27 -10.76 -4.67
CA LYS A 245 15.96 -10.18 -5.84
C LYS A 245 16.66 -8.87 -5.51
N THR A 246 15.98 -7.98 -4.79
CA THR A 246 16.56 -6.69 -4.37
C THR A 246 17.73 -6.92 -3.42
N PHE A 247 17.59 -7.79 -2.42
CA PHE A 247 18.63 -8.06 -1.44
C PHE A 247 19.87 -8.72 -2.04
N VAL A 248 19.69 -9.68 -2.96
CA VAL A 248 20.82 -10.29 -3.68
C VAL A 248 21.58 -9.25 -4.49
N ASN A 249 20.87 -8.36 -5.20
CA ASN A 249 21.50 -7.29 -5.96
C ASN A 249 22.27 -6.30 -5.07
N GLU A 250 21.76 -5.99 -3.89
CA GLU A 250 22.41 -5.11 -2.92
C GLU A 250 23.69 -5.76 -2.35
N LEU A 251 23.62 -7.01 -1.95
CA LEU A 251 24.76 -7.76 -1.42
C LEU A 251 25.88 -7.92 -2.45
N LEU A 252 25.52 -8.14 -3.73
CA LEU A 252 26.53 -8.25 -4.81
C LEU A 252 27.18 -6.91 -5.12
N LYS A 253 26.46 -5.78 -5.06
CA LYS A 253 27.04 -4.42 -5.24
C LYS A 253 28.02 -4.06 -4.13
N ASN A 254 27.73 -4.42 -2.89
CA ASN A 254 28.59 -4.13 -1.74
C ASN A 254 29.89 -4.94 -1.75
N LYS A 255 29.99 -6.01 -2.55
CA LYS A 255 31.19 -6.81 -2.75
C LYS A 255 32.20 -6.15 -3.71
N THR A 256 31.75 -5.23 -4.56
CA THR A 256 32.57 -4.59 -5.60
C THR A 256 33.24 -3.27 -5.16
N ASN A 257 33.00 -2.85 -3.91
CA ASN A 257 33.64 -1.71 -3.26
C ASN A 257 34.56 -2.20 -2.14
#